data_7614c8ac718ae02f5c81957ef0d85018
#
_entry.id   7614c8ac718ae02f5c81957ef0d85018
#
_cell.length_a   1.000
_cell.length_b   1.000
_cell.length_c   1.000
_cell.angle_alpha   90.00
_cell.angle_beta   90.00
_cell.angle_gamma   90.00
#
_symmetry.space_group_name_H-M   'P 1'
#
loop_
_entity.id
_entity.type
_entity.pdbx_description
1 polymer ?
#
loop_
_entity_poly.entity_id
_entity_poly.type
_entity_poly.pdbx_seq_one_letter_code
_entity_poly.pdbx_strand_id
1 'polypeptide(L)'
;MQAGTTPASPPTRNRVIGRFINFVVARAPFAWPLLRGFSHSYWQGRASSWDQRVSRAGAIHLAPLAAALLHVRPEPERALDIGTGLGDGALLIAREFPHARVRGVDLSEEMIRRAQDRIGLDPEGRVAFKVADAAHLPFEDESFDLVAQLNMPPFFAEIGRILRPGGFAIVAASWGDRTPFYTPDPVLERGFRKAGLNEVERGEAAEGTYFVARRSS
;
A
#
# COMPACT_ATOMS: atom_id res chain seq x y z
N MET A 1 3.41 15.39 30.59
CA MET A 1 4.35 14.68 29.70
C MET A 1 4.07 13.19 29.82
N GLN A 2 3.11 12.66 29.08
CA GLN A 2 2.81 11.22 29.07
C GLN A 2 3.77 10.54 28.12
N ALA A 3 4.56 9.61 28.65
CA ALA A 3 5.43 8.76 27.83
C ALA A 3 4.58 7.97 26.85
N GLY A 4 4.75 8.26 25.56
CA GLY A 4 4.08 7.55 24.48
C GLY A 4 4.48 6.07 24.53
N THR A 5 3.52 5.20 24.84
CA THR A 5 3.70 3.76 24.74
C THR A 5 3.88 3.44 23.27
N THR A 6 5.11 3.04 22.90
CA THR A 6 5.41 2.50 21.58
C THR A 6 4.41 1.40 21.25
N PRO A 7 3.69 1.47 20.10
CA PRO A 7 2.72 0.44 19.75
C PRO A 7 3.44 -0.91 19.67
N ALA A 8 2.89 -1.92 20.34
CA ALA A 8 3.49 -3.25 20.41
C ALA A 8 3.71 -3.82 19.01
N SER A 9 4.93 -4.25 18.73
CA SER A 9 5.29 -4.93 17.48
C SER A 9 4.33 -6.10 17.20
N PRO A 10 3.97 -6.36 15.94
CA PRO A 10 3.10 -7.48 15.61
C PRO A 10 3.72 -8.81 16.08
N PRO A 11 2.90 -9.77 16.53
CA PRO A 11 3.40 -11.06 17.04
C PRO A 11 4.28 -11.76 15.99
N THR A 12 5.34 -12.44 16.45
CA THR A 12 6.36 -13.10 15.61
C THR A 12 5.75 -14.01 14.54
N ARG A 13 4.68 -14.74 14.87
CA ARG A 13 3.95 -15.60 13.92
C ARG A 13 3.41 -14.81 12.71
N ASN A 14 2.90 -13.61 12.92
CA ASN A 14 2.37 -12.78 11.83
C ASN A 14 3.48 -12.30 10.90
N ARG A 15 4.67 -12.03 11.44
CA ARG A 15 5.85 -11.66 10.65
C ARG A 15 6.32 -12.81 9.76
N VAL A 16 6.37 -14.03 10.28
CA VAL A 16 6.77 -15.22 9.51
C VAL A 16 5.81 -15.47 8.34
N ILE A 17 4.50 -15.46 8.61
CA ILE A 17 3.47 -15.65 7.58
C ILE A 17 3.54 -14.52 6.53
N GLY A 18 3.63 -13.27 6.95
CA GLY A 18 3.72 -12.13 6.05
C GLY A 18 4.98 -12.18 5.17
N ARG A 19 6.14 -12.55 5.73
CA ARG A 19 7.39 -12.72 4.97
C ARG A 19 7.30 -13.87 3.95
N PHE A 20 6.63 -14.97 4.32
CA PHE A 20 6.38 -16.05 3.38
C PHE A 20 5.49 -15.60 2.21
N ILE A 21 4.39 -14.90 2.49
CA ILE A 21 3.51 -14.33 1.45
C ILE A 21 4.30 -13.37 0.56
N ASN A 22 5.08 -12.46 1.14
CA ASN A 22 5.95 -11.55 0.39
C ASN A 22 6.92 -12.28 -0.53
N PHE A 23 7.56 -13.32 -0.01
CA PHE A 23 8.49 -14.12 -0.81
C PHE A 23 7.78 -14.74 -2.02
N VAL A 24 6.59 -15.32 -1.83
CA VAL A 24 5.81 -15.92 -2.91
C VAL A 24 5.39 -14.85 -3.93
N VAL A 25 4.81 -13.74 -3.48
CA VAL A 25 4.39 -12.65 -4.39
C VAL A 25 5.56 -12.08 -5.19
N ALA A 26 6.73 -11.89 -4.54
CA ALA A 26 7.91 -11.31 -5.19
C ALA A 26 8.67 -12.28 -6.13
N ARG A 27 8.63 -13.58 -5.84
CA ARG A 27 9.46 -14.60 -6.54
C ARG A 27 8.68 -15.59 -7.38
N ALA A 28 7.44 -15.88 -6.99
CA ALA A 28 6.58 -16.88 -7.61
C ALA A 28 5.12 -16.40 -7.68
N PRO A 29 4.82 -15.26 -8.33
CA PRO A 29 3.47 -14.69 -8.36
C PRO A 29 2.42 -15.64 -8.95
N PHE A 30 2.83 -16.59 -9.79
CA PHE A 30 1.95 -17.65 -10.31
C PHE A 30 1.37 -18.55 -9.21
N ALA A 31 2.00 -18.63 -8.03
CA ALA A 31 1.50 -19.40 -6.90
C ALA A 31 0.48 -18.62 -6.03
N TRP A 32 0.26 -17.33 -6.32
CA TRP A 32 -0.70 -16.49 -5.59
C TRP A 32 -2.13 -17.07 -5.53
N PRO A 33 -2.70 -17.64 -6.62
CA PRO A 33 -4.05 -18.22 -6.57
C PRO A 33 -4.22 -19.29 -5.49
N LEU A 34 -3.18 -20.04 -5.15
CA LEU A 34 -3.19 -21.05 -4.09
C LEU A 34 -3.19 -20.44 -2.68
N LEU A 35 -2.60 -19.26 -2.53
CA LEU A 35 -2.47 -18.57 -1.25
C LEU A 35 -3.58 -17.52 -1.03
N ARG A 36 -4.23 -17.07 -2.08
CA ARG A 36 -5.25 -16.01 -2.03
C ARG A 36 -6.37 -16.31 -1.04
N GLY A 37 -6.94 -17.51 -1.08
CA GLY A 37 -8.01 -17.92 -0.17
C GLY A 37 -7.58 -17.92 1.29
N PHE A 38 -6.38 -18.42 1.58
CA PHE A 38 -5.79 -18.38 2.92
C PHE A 38 -5.54 -16.94 3.37
N SER A 39 -4.94 -16.11 2.51
CA SER A 39 -4.68 -14.69 2.80
C SER A 39 -5.98 -13.94 3.10
N HIS A 40 -7.00 -14.11 2.28
CA HIS A 40 -8.32 -13.50 2.45
C HIS A 40 -8.95 -13.87 3.82
N SER A 41 -9.07 -15.16 4.12
CA SER A 41 -9.63 -15.63 5.41
C SER A 41 -8.81 -15.17 6.61
N TYR A 42 -7.48 -15.14 6.48
CA TYR A 42 -6.58 -14.67 7.52
C TYR A 42 -6.79 -13.20 7.86
N TRP A 43 -7.04 -12.34 6.85
CA TRP A 43 -7.22 -10.90 7.05
C TRP A 43 -8.65 -10.53 7.42
N GLN A 44 -9.66 -11.22 6.88
CA GLN A 44 -11.06 -11.02 7.30
C GLN A 44 -11.23 -11.18 8.82
N GLY A 45 -10.68 -12.23 9.41
CA GLY A 45 -10.74 -12.47 10.85
C GLY A 45 -9.95 -11.45 11.71
N ARG A 46 -9.18 -10.55 11.09
CA ARG A 46 -8.29 -9.60 11.76
C ARG A 46 -8.60 -8.12 11.52
N ALA A 47 -9.63 -7.82 10.76
CA ALA A 47 -10.04 -6.45 10.45
C ALA A 47 -10.19 -5.59 11.72
N SER A 48 -10.88 -6.10 12.75
CA SER A 48 -11.07 -5.40 14.03
C SER A 48 -9.78 -5.20 14.82
N SER A 49 -8.88 -6.18 14.83
CA SER A 49 -7.59 -6.07 15.53
C SER A 49 -6.60 -5.17 14.80
N TRP A 50 -6.73 -5.04 13.49
CA TRP A 50 -5.98 -4.10 12.68
C TRP A 50 -6.45 -2.67 12.93
N ASP A 51 -7.77 -2.45 12.93
CA ASP A 51 -8.40 -1.17 13.25
C ASP A 51 -7.94 -0.64 14.62
N GLN A 52 -7.95 -1.46 15.65
CA GLN A 52 -7.45 -1.09 16.98
C GLN A 52 -5.96 -0.70 16.99
N ARG A 53 -5.12 -1.37 16.18
CA ARG A 53 -3.68 -1.05 16.08
C ARG A 53 -3.45 0.27 15.36
N VAL A 54 -4.11 0.46 14.24
CA VAL A 54 -4.05 1.70 13.46
C VAL A 54 -4.57 2.87 14.29
N SER A 55 -5.71 2.70 14.98
CA SER A 55 -6.27 3.73 15.86
C SER A 55 -5.34 4.10 17.02
N ARG A 56 -4.62 3.12 17.60
CA ARG A 56 -3.62 3.38 18.66
C ARG A 56 -2.34 4.04 18.12
N ALA A 57 -1.92 3.69 16.91
CA ALA A 57 -0.75 4.29 16.28
C ALA A 57 -1.03 5.74 15.80
N GLY A 58 -2.30 6.11 15.64
CA GLY A 58 -2.69 7.42 15.13
C GLY A 58 -2.07 7.68 13.76
N ALA A 59 -1.70 8.93 13.48
CA ALA A 59 -1.10 9.34 12.21
C ALA A 59 0.33 8.79 11.99
N ILE A 60 1.00 8.26 13.02
CA ILE A 60 2.40 7.81 12.93
C ILE A 60 2.55 6.65 11.94
N HIS A 61 1.55 5.76 11.84
CA HIS A 61 1.62 4.63 10.91
C HIS A 61 1.62 5.06 9.43
N LEU A 62 1.16 6.29 9.13
CA LEU A 62 1.18 6.86 7.79
C LEU A 62 2.45 7.66 7.48
N ALA A 63 3.30 7.92 8.48
CA ALA A 63 4.47 8.78 8.31
C ALA A 63 5.38 8.39 7.12
N PRO A 64 5.70 7.10 6.89
CA PRO A 64 6.54 6.72 5.76
C PRO A 64 5.83 6.95 4.41
N LEU A 65 4.52 6.74 4.32
CA LEU A 65 3.77 7.07 3.11
C LEU A 65 3.72 8.59 2.90
N ALA A 66 3.45 9.38 3.95
CA ALA A 66 3.43 10.84 3.87
C ALA A 66 4.78 11.40 3.39
N ALA A 67 5.89 10.88 3.93
CA ALA A 67 7.24 11.28 3.50
C ALA A 67 7.49 10.93 2.03
N ALA A 68 7.09 9.72 1.59
CA ALA A 68 7.24 9.29 0.20
C ALA A 68 6.46 10.17 -0.79
N LEU A 69 5.26 10.65 -0.42
CA LEU A 69 4.43 11.49 -1.29
C LEU A 69 5.10 12.83 -1.63
N LEU A 70 6.03 13.34 -0.79
CA LEU A 70 6.79 14.55 -1.06
C LEU A 70 7.69 14.46 -2.30
N HIS A 71 8.05 13.24 -2.71
CA HIS A 71 8.91 12.96 -3.88
C HIS A 71 8.10 12.77 -5.18
N VAL A 72 6.77 12.86 -5.13
CA VAL A 72 5.89 12.71 -6.30
C VAL A 72 5.71 14.06 -6.98
N ARG A 73 6.41 14.27 -8.10
CA ARG A 73 6.29 15.48 -8.93
C ARG A 73 6.42 15.12 -10.42
N PRO A 74 5.54 15.57 -11.31
CA PRO A 74 4.37 16.44 -11.04
C PRO A 74 3.30 15.76 -10.18
N GLU A 75 2.34 16.54 -9.65
CA GLU A 75 1.22 16.02 -8.90
C GLU A 75 0.39 15.04 -9.75
N PRO A 76 -0.06 13.93 -9.17
CA PRO A 76 -0.84 12.94 -9.90
C PRO A 76 -2.27 13.42 -10.12
N GLU A 77 -2.84 13.11 -11.29
CA GLU A 77 -4.27 13.28 -11.55
C GLU A 77 -5.07 12.05 -11.10
N ARG A 78 -4.46 10.87 -11.21
CA ARG A 78 -5.08 9.57 -10.86
C ARG A 78 -4.15 8.76 -9.98
N ALA A 79 -4.59 8.44 -8.78
CA ALA A 79 -3.84 7.66 -7.81
C ALA A 79 -4.58 6.39 -7.39
N LEU A 80 -3.82 5.32 -7.11
CA LEU A 80 -4.33 4.06 -6.60
C LEU A 80 -3.60 3.69 -5.30
N ASP A 81 -4.36 3.35 -4.27
CA ASP A 81 -3.89 2.73 -3.03
C ASP A 81 -4.23 1.24 -3.02
N ILE A 82 -3.23 0.36 -3.15
CA ILE A 82 -3.41 -1.09 -3.21
C ILE A 82 -3.25 -1.68 -1.80
N GLY A 83 -4.22 -2.51 -1.39
CA GLY A 83 -4.31 -3.00 -0.02
C GLY A 83 -4.74 -1.89 0.93
N THR A 84 -5.69 -1.08 0.48
CA THR A 84 -6.13 0.16 1.15
C THR A 84 -6.64 -0.05 2.58
N GLY A 85 -7.06 -1.28 2.94
CA GLY A 85 -7.61 -1.60 4.24
C GLY A 85 -8.79 -0.68 4.59
N LEU A 86 -8.64 0.10 5.66
CA LEU A 86 -9.64 1.09 6.11
C LEU A 86 -9.60 2.42 5.35
N GLY A 87 -8.81 2.51 4.28
CA GLY A 87 -8.74 3.69 3.42
C GLY A 87 -7.77 4.78 3.89
N ASP A 88 -6.98 4.54 4.94
CA ASP A 88 -6.09 5.58 5.51
C ASP A 88 -5.08 6.11 4.49
N GLY A 89 -4.46 5.22 3.68
CA GLY A 89 -3.53 5.60 2.62
C GLY A 89 -4.20 6.41 1.53
N ALA A 90 -5.35 5.94 1.03
CA ALA A 90 -6.11 6.64 -0.01
C ALA A 90 -6.58 8.03 0.45
N LEU A 91 -7.06 8.15 1.69
CA LEU A 91 -7.49 9.44 2.26
C LEU A 91 -6.30 10.40 2.46
N LEU A 92 -5.13 9.89 2.85
CA LEU A 92 -3.90 10.67 2.91
C LEU A 92 -3.50 11.20 1.53
N ILE A 93 -3.50 10.34 0.50
CA ILE A 93 -3.19 10.72 -0.88
C ILE A 93 -4.17 11.79 -1.39
N ALA A 94 -5.47 11.63 -1.13
CA ALA A 94 -6.49 12.60 -1.53
C ALA A 94 -6.35 13.96 -0.83
N ARG A 95 -5.81 13.96 0.40
CA ARG A 95 -5.52 15.20 1.13
C ARG A 95 -4.25 15.89 0.62
N GLU A 96 -3.22 15.11 0.31
CA GLU A 96 -1.93 15.64 -0.19
C GLU A 96 -2.07 16.18 -1.62
N PHE A 97 -2.89 15.53 -2.44
CA PHE A 97 -3.17 15.93 -3.83
C PHE A 97 -4.65 16.25 -4.03
N PRO A 98 -5.07 17.48 -3.74
CA PRO A 98 -6.50 17.86 -3.73
C PRO A 98 -7.21 17.74 -5.09
N HIS A 99 -6.46 17.69 -6.18
CA HIS A 99 -7.02 17.54 -7.54
C HIS A 99 -7.00 16.10 -8.05
N ALA A 100 -6.35 15.18 -7.32
CA ALA A 100 -6.26 13.79 -7.72
C ALA A 100 -7.58 13.03 -7.52
N ARG A 101 -7.89 12.15 -8.47
CA ARG A 101 -8.89 11.09 -8.30
C ARG A 101 -8.24 9.87 -7.71
N VAL A 102 -8.61 9.50 -6.49
CA VAL A 102 -8.01 8.41 -5.74
C VAL A 102 -8.91 7.19 -5.74
N ARG A 103 -8.34 6.03 -6.01
CA ARG A 103 -8.99 4.74 -5.87
C ARG A 103 -8.27 3.93 -4.82
N GLY A 104 -9.02 3.27 -3.94
CA GLY A 104 -8.48 2.30 -3.00
C GLY A 104 -9.01 0.90 -3.32
N VAL A 105 -8.15 -0.10 -3.30
CA VAL A 105 -8.55 -1.49 -3.50
C VAL A 105 -8.07 -2.38 -2.37
N ASP A 106 -8.89 -3.34 -1.98
CA ASP A 106 -8.54 -4.38 -1.02
C ASP A 106 -9.24 -5.70 -1.40
N LEU A 107 -8.67 -6.83 -1.00
CA LEU A 107 -9.27 -8.14 -1.23
C LEU A 107 -10.45 -8.40 -0.27
N SER A 108 -10.52 -7.70 0.85
CA SER A 108 -11.53 -7.85 1.91
C SER A 108 -12.72 -6.92 1.69
N GLU A 109 -13.91 -7.51 1.46
CA GLU A 109 -15.17 -6.76 1.36
C GLU A 109 -15.46 -5.95 2.63
N GLU A 110 -15.16 -6.50 3.81
CA GLU A 110 -15.37 -5.82 5.08
C GLU A 110 -14.46 -4.59 5.22
N MET A 111 -13.21 -4.66 4.78
CA MET A 111 -12.31 -3.50 4.74
C MET A 111 -12.85 -2.42 3.82
N ILE A 112 -13.27 -2.78 2.62
CA ILE A 112 -13.83 -1.83 1.64
C ILE A 112 -15.10 -1.16 2.18
N ARG A 113 -16.00 -1.92 2.77
CA ARG A 113 -17.21 -1.36 3.40
C ARG A 113 -16.86 -0.31 4.45
N ARG A 114 -15.94 -0.64 5.37
CA ARG A 114 -15.48 0.31 6.40
C ARG A 114 -14.74 1.52 5.83
N ALA A 115 -13.96 1.34 4.77
CA ALA A 115 -13.29 2.44 4.09
C ALA A 115 -14.32 3.41 3.47
N GLN A 116 -15.38 2.89 2.85
CA GLN A 116 -16.48 3.67 2.30
C GLN A 116 -17.19 4.52 3.36
N ASP A 117 -17.45 3.93 4.55
CA ASP A 117 -18.07 4.63 5.67
C ASP A 117 -17.23 5.82 6.18
N ARG A 118 -15.93 5.88 5.85
CA ARG A 118 -14.96 6.89 6.31
C ARG A 118 -14.70 8.04 5.33
N ILE A 119 -15.21 7.95 4.10
CA ILE A 119 -14.96 9.00 3.08
C ILE A 119 -15.47 10.37 3.56
N GLY A 120 -16.57 10.42 4.31
CA GLY A 120 -17.18 11.67 4.75
C GLY A 120 -17.80 12.43 3.57
N LEU A 121 -17.71 13.77 3.60
CA LEU A 121 -18.19 14.63 2.52
C LEU A 121 -17.17 14.66 1.37
N ASP A 122 -17.53 14.05 0.25
CA ASP A 122 -16.76 14.06 -1.01
C ASP A 122 -17.72 14.37 -2.18
N PRO A 123 -18.18 15.63 -2.31
CA PRO A 123 -19.20 16.00 -3.31
C PRO A 123 -18.73 15.81 -4.75
N GLU A 124 -17.43 15.75 -4.99
CA GLU A 124 -16.84 15.53 -6.31
C GLU A 124 -16.62 14.05 -6.64
N GLY A 125 -16.85 13.16 -5.69
CA GLY A 125 -16.63 11.71 -5.85
C GLY A 125 -15.17 11.37 -6.18
N ARG A 126 -14.22 12.13 -5.62
CA ARG A 126 -12.78 11.95 -5.91
C ARG A 126 -12.22 10.66 -5.33
N VAL A 127 -12.72 10.23 -4.18
CA VAL A 127 -12.27 9.01 -3.49
C VAL A 127 -13.29 7.90 -3.68
N ALA A 128 -12.86 6.73 -4.13
CA ALA A 128 -13.72 5.56 -4.20
C ALA A 128 -12.96 4.27 -3.90
N PHE A 129 -13.65 3.32 -3.28
CA PHE A 129 -13.10 2.04 -2.88
C PHE A 129 -13.78 0.88 -3.62
N LYS A 130 -13.01 -0.17 -3.93
CA LYS A 130 -13.50 -1.35 -4.64
C LYS A 130 -12.80 -2.61 -4.15
N VAL A 131 -13.55 -3.71 -4.04
CA VAL A 131 -12.95 -5.03 -3.81
C VAL A 131 -12.21 -5.47 -5.06
N ALA A 132 -10.92 -5.78 -4.92
CA ALA A 132 -10.09 -6.27 -6.02
C ALA A 132 -8.90 -7.09 -5.52
N ASP A 133 -8.44 -8.00 -6.38
CA ASP A 133 -7.20 -8.75 -6.18
C ASP A 133 -6.02 -7.96 -6.78
N ALA A 134 -5.02 -7.65 -5.97
CA ALA A 134 -3.82 -6.92 -6.39
C ALA A 134 -2.98 -7.67 -7.44
N ALA A 135 -3.17 -8.97 -7.59
CA ALA A 135 -2.53 -9.76 -8.63
C ALA A 135 -3.20 -9.62 -10.00
N HIS A 136 -4.44 -9.11 -10.04
CA HIS A 136 -5.25 -8.93 -11.26
C HIS A 136 -6.16 -7.73 -11.07
N LEU A 137 -5.58 -6.53 -11.17
CA LEU A 137 -6.31 -5.29 -10.94
C LEU A 137 -7.30 -5.00 -12.07
N PRO A 138 -8.56 -4.63 -11.76
CA PRO A 138 -9.60 -4.37 -12.75
C PRO A 138 -9.49 -2.96 -13.35
N PHE A 139 -8.28 -2.61 -13.77
CA PHE A 139 -7.96 -1.33 -14.41
C PHE A 139 -7.18 -1.59 -15.71
N GLU A 140 -7.33 -0.68 -16.64
CA GLU A 140 -6.60 -0.69 -17.91
C GLU A 140 -5.12 -0.41 -17.69
N ASP A 141 -4.29 -0.79 -18.66
CA ASP A 141 -2.88 -0.45 -18.70
C ASP A 141 -2.72 1.08 -18.67
N GLU A 142 -1.65 1.56 -18.04
CA GLU A 142 -1.28 2.97 -18.03
C GLU A 142 -2.39 3.93 -17.56
N SER A 143 -3.19 3.50 -16.58
CA SER A 143 -4.35 4.26 -16.10
C SER A 143 -4.08 5.12 -14.87
N PHE A 144 -2.91 5.02 -14.23
CA PHE A 144 -2.57 5.77 -13.01
C PHE A 144 -1.23 6.50 -13.11
N ASP A 145 -1.16 7.67 -12.47
CA ASP A 145 0.06 8.47 -12.31
C ASP A 145 0.81 8.11 -11.03
N LEU A 146 0.08 7.62 -10.01
CA LEU A 146 0.61 7.19 -8.73
C LEU A 146 -0.04 5.87 -8.30
N VAL A 147 0.79 4.92 -7.92
CA VAL A 147 0.37 3.68 -7.23
C VAL A 147 1.09 3.61 -5.89
N ALA A 148 0.36 3.55 -4.80
CA ALA A 148 0.90 3.43 -3.45
C ALA A 148 0.47 2.12 -2.79
N GLN A 149 1.34 1.61 -1.91
CA GLN A 149 1.09 0.45 -1.06
C GLN A 149 1.66 0.71 0.33
N LEU A 150 0.85 0.49 1.35
CA LEU A 150 1.29 0.58 2.74
C LEU A 150 1.08 -0.76 3.45
N ASN A 151 2.16 -1.34 3.99
CA ASN A 151 2.13 -2.62 4.73
C ASN A 151 1.58 -3.81 3.91
N MET A 152 1.90 -3.87 2.63
CA MET A 152 1.41 -4.86 1.69
C MET A 152 2.53 -5.41 0.80
N PRO A 153 2.45 -6.70 0.34
CA PRO A 153 3.42 -7.23 -0.62
C PRO A 153 3.28 -6.55 -1.98
N PRO A 154 4.39 -6.19 -2.65
CA PRO A 154 4.34 -5.53 -3.96
C PRO A 154 4.07 -6.52 -5.09
N PHE A 155 3.01 -6.29 -5.86
CA PHE A 155 2.70 -7.00 -7.10
C PHE A 155 3.31 -6.25 -8.29
N PHE A 156 4.64 -6.36 -8.45
CA PHE A 156 5.45 -5.55 -9.37
C PHE A 156 4.92 -5.51 -10.82
N ALA A 157 4.48 -6.66 -11.36
CA ALA A 157 3.98 -6.74 -12.72
C ALA A 157 2.71 -5.90 -12.91
N GLU A 158 1.76 -6.00 -11.98
CA GLU A 158 0.52 -5.22 -12.02
C GLU A 158 0.77 -3.73 -11.80
N ILE A 159 1.65 -3.38 -10.85
CA ILE A 159 2.06 -1.99 -10.63
C ILE A 159 2.66 -1.40 -11.91
N GLY A 160 3.59 -2.13 -12.56
CA GLY A 160 4.19 -1.68 -13.81
C GLY A 160 3.19 -1.58 -14.95
N ARG A 161 2.22 -2.49 -15.04
CA ARG A 161 1.19 -2.49 -16.08
C ARG A 161 0.28 -1.26 -16.00
N ILE A 162 -0.22 -0.95 -14.80
CA ILE A 162 -1.24 0.10 -14.61
C ILE A 162 -0.67 1.50 -14.49
N LEU A 163 0.63 1.66 -14.21
CA LEU A 163 1.26 2.97 -14.17
C LEU A 163 1.51 3.50 -15.58
N ARG A 164 1.26 4.79 -15.78
CA ARG A 164 1.66 5.51 -16.99
C ARG A 164 3.19 5.67 -17.09
N PRO A 165 3.75 5.84 -18.29
CA PRO A 165 5.11 6.33 -18.43
C PRO A 165 5.31 7.61 -17.60
N GLY A 166 6.40 7.67 -16.82
CA GLY A 166 6.66 8.76 -15.88
C GLY A 166 5.90 8.72 -14.55
N GLY A 167 4.97 7.77 -14.36
CA GLY A 167 4.21 7.57 -13.11
C GLY A 167 5.05 7.01 -11.98
N PHE A 168 4.57 7.15 -10.75
CA PHE A 168 5.28 6.81 -9.52
C PHE A 168 4.68 5.60 -8.82
N ALA A 169 5.53 4.71 -8.30
CA ALA A 169 5.17 3.65 -7.38
C ALA A 169 5.77 3.92 -6.00
N ILE A 170 4.99 3.77 -4.94
CA ILE A 170 5.42 3.87 -3.55
C ILE A 170 5.16 2.53 -2.85
N VAL A 171 6.17 2.00 -2.16
CA VAL A 171 6.01 0.92 -1.19
C VAL A 171 6.48 1.42 0.16
N ALA A 172 5.59 1.41 1.15
CA ALA A 172 5.87 1.89 2.49
C ALA A 172 5.57 0.81 3.55
N ALA A 173 6.33 0.82 4.62
CA ALA A 173 6.19 -0.09 5.76
C ALA A 173 6.19 0.71 7.05
N SER A 174 5.07 0.75 7.77
CA SER A 174 4.85 1.60 8.95
C SER A 174 5.84 1.37 10.09
N TRP A 175 6.39 0.18 10.21
CA TRP A 175 7.34 -0.21 11.26
C TRP A 175 8.60 -0.88 10.68
N GLY A 176 9.00 -0.48 9.48
CA GLY A 176 10.16 -1.01 8.79
C GLY A 176 10.14 -2.55 8.73
N ASP A 177 11.23 -3.20 9.06
CA ASP A 177 11.40 -4.66 9.04
C ASP A 177 10.52 -5.40 10.06
N ARG A 178 9.93 -4.71 11.01
CA ARG A 178 8.95 -5.28 11.95
C ARG A 178 7.55 -5.44 11.33
N THR A 179 7.30 -4.80 10.19
CA THR A 179 6.06 -4.98 9.42
C THR A 179 5.98 -6.40 8.86
N PRO A 180 4.83 -7.11 8.97
CA PRO A 180 4.68 -8.46 8.44
C PRO A 180 5.01 -8.58 6.95
N PHE A 181 4.63 -7.57 6.16
CA PHE A 181 4.86 -7.51 4.72
C PHE A 181 6.05 -6.63 4.31
N TYR A 182 7.01 -6.45 5.20
CA TYR A 182 8.23 -5.73 4.84
C TYR A 182 8.95 -6.41 3.68
N THR A 183 9.25 -5.65 2.66
CA THR A 183 10.04 -6.09 1.50
C THR A 183 11.39 -5.37 1.52
N PRO A 184 12.52 -6.11 1.61
CA PRO A 184 13.84 -5.49 1.63
C PRO A 184 14.16 -4.73 0.34
N ASP A 185 14.90 -3.62 0.44
CA ASP A 185 15.25 -2.74 -0.67
C ASP A 185 15.84 -3.50 -1.89
N PRO A 186 16.78 -4.45 -1.75
CA PRO A 186 17.30 -5.17 -2.91
C PRO A 186 16.23 -5.99 -3.67
N VAL A 187 15.13 -6.36 -2.98
CA VAL A 187 13.99 -7.05 -3.61
C VAL A 187 13.11 -6.04 -4.33
N LEU A 188 12.86 -4.86 -3.72
CA LEU A 188 12.13 -3.74 -4.33
C LEU A 188 12.84 -3.25 -5.59
N GLU A 189 14.13 -2.95 -5.51
CA GLU A 189 14.95 -2.50 -6.66
C GLU A 189 14.87 -3.49 -7.83
N ARG A 190 15.08 -4.78 -7.55
CA ARG A 190 15.04 -5.82 -8.57
C ARG A 190 13.65 -5.99 -9.18
N GLY A 191 12.62 -5.99 -8.32
CA GLY A 191 11.24 -6.17 -8.73
C GLY A 191 10.75 -5.00 -9.60
N PHE A 192 10.99 -3.77 -9.17
CA PHE A 192 10.63 -2.58 -9.91
C PHE A 192 11.41 -2.45 -11.22
N ARG A 193 12.71 -2.70 -11.21
CA ARG A 193 13.51 -2.70 -12.45
C ARG A 193 12.97 -3.68 -13.51
N LYS A 194 12.56 -4.89 -13.09
CA LYS A 194 11.92 -5.85 -13.98
C LYS A 194 10.57 -5.38 -14.52
N ALA A 195 9.87 -4.54 -13.77
CA ALA A 195 8.59 -3.95 -14.14
C ALA A 195 8.75 -2.61 -14.91
N GLY A 196 9.98 -2.23 -15.28
CA GLY A 196 10.27 -1.01 -16.03
C GLY A 196 10.32 0.28 -15.19
N LEU A 197 10.49 0.15 -13.87
CA LEU A 197 10.62 1.28 -12.96
C LEU A 197 12.03 1.36 -12.39
N ASN A 198 12.52 2.59 -12.18
CA ASN A 198 13.79 2.87 -11.52
C ASN A 198 13.54 3.57 -10.17
N GLU A 199 14.46 3.37 -9.22
CA GLU A 199 14.44 4.06 -7.94
C GLU A 199 14.59 5.57 -8.13
N VAL A 200 13.79 6.34 -7.39
CA VAL A 200 13.86 7.79 -7.29
C VAL A 200 14.36 8.19 -5.91
N GLU A 201 13.84 7.55 -4.87
CA GLU A 201 14.15 7.86 -3.49
C GLU A 201 13.81 6.69 -2.58
N ARG A 202 14.51 6.61 -1.45
CA ARG A 202 14.17 5.75 -0.32
C ARG A 202 14.53 6.45 0.98
N GLY A 203 13.85 6.09 2.06
CA GLY A 203 14.13 6.69 3.35
C GLY A 203 13.34 6.10 4.49
N GLU A 204 13.49 6.77 5.62
CA GLU A 204 12.80 6.42 6.85
C GLU A 204 11.98 7.61 7.34
N ALA A 205 10.83 7.33 7.94
CA ALA A 205 10.00 8.33 8.60
C ALA A 205 9.31 7.70 9.81
N ALA A 206 9.44 8.33 10.98
CA ALA A 206 9.10 7.76 12.27
C ALA A 206 9.78 6.38 12.47
N GLU A 207 9.01 5.30 12.63
CA GLU A 207 9.55 3.94 12.80
C GLU A 207 9.48 3.12 11.49
N GLY A 208 9.08 3.74 10.38
CA GLY A 208 8.83 3.10 9.11
C GLY A 208 9.82 3.46 8.02
N THR A 209 9.71 2.72 6.92
CA THR A 209 10.53 2.89 5.72
C THR A 209 9.66 3.12 4.49
N TYR A 210 10.21 3.79 3.49
CA TYR A 210 9.56 3.95 2.19
C TYR A 210 10.55 3.80 1.04
N PHE A 211 10.01 3.41 -0.09
CA PHE A 211 10.71 3.27 -1.37
C PHE A 211 9.84 3.89 -2.47
N VAL A 212 10.40 4.80 -3.24
CA VAL A 212 9.77 5.46 -4.38
C VAL A 212 10.47 5.04 -5.66
N ALA A 213 9.70 4.53 -6.61
CA ALA A 213 10.19 4.23 -7.96
C ALA A 213 9.38 5.00 -8.99
N ARG A 214 9.97 5.25 -10.17
CA ARG A 214 9.33 5.93 -11.29
C ARG A 214 9.40 5.07 -12.53
N ARG A 215 8.28 4.93 -13.25
CA ARG A 215 8.26 4.26 -14.54
C ARG A 215 9.03 5.09 -15.57
N SER A 216 9.89 4.43 -16.33
CA SER A 216 10.60 5.08 -17.45
C SER A 216 9.60 5.64 -18.48
N SER A 217 9.98 6.75 -19.10
CA SER A 217 9.20 7.41 -20.16
C SER A 217 9.27 6.61 -21.45
#